data_cb129d819005b301086f2642fc87caad
#
_entry.id   cb129d819005b301086f2642fc87caad
#
_cell.length_a   1.000
_cell.length_b   1.000
_cell.length_c   1.000
_cell.angle_alpha   90.00
_cell.angle_beta   90.00
_cell.angle_gamma   90.00
#
_symmetry.space_group_name_H-M   'P 1'
#
loop_
_entity.id
_entity.type
_entity.pdbx_description
1 polymer ?
#
loop_
_entity_poly.entity_id
_entity_poly.type
_entity_poly.pdbx_seq_one_letter_code
_entity_poly.pdbx_strand_id
1 'polypeptide(L)'
;MKPEKILTIGIDIDGTVTSPSSIVPLMNESFGKDLRYEDCYEYNLANVYKITDEEFDKWLDRNGERLYDEAPVHGNADHILRAWHPQFKLVYISAREARHRDVTINWFSRYNIPFHDIDLVGSHDKLSAAKKWGVDLFLEDRLENALQLSEALQIPVFLFDTPYNQGELPSLVHRVHNWDEVQEKVQILSLERTSV
;
A
#
# COMPACT_ATOMS: atom_id res chain seq x y z
N MET A 1 -3.28 -34.75 -9.71
CA MET A 1 -3.78 -33.37 -9.66
C MET A 1 -2.57 -32.46 -9.45
N LYS A 2 -2.36 -31.46 -10.31
CA LYS A 2 -1.36 -30.41 -10.00
C LYS A 2 -1.81 -29.69 -8.75
N PRO A 3 -0.92 -29.38 -7.78
CA PRO A 3 -1.31 -28.54 -6.66
C PRO A 3 -1.86 -27.21 -7.20
N GLU A 4 -3.02 -26.83 -6.71
CA GLU A 4 -3.63 -25.55 -7.07
C GLU A 4 -2.67 -24.42 -6.66
N LYS A 5 -2.34 -23.54 -7.61
CA LYS A 5 -1.38 -22.46 -7.37
C LYS A 5 -2.02 -21.45 -6.41
N ILE A 6 -1.51 -21.36 -5.20
CA ILE A 6 -1.92 -20.36 -4.22
C ILE A 6 -1.68 -18.96 -4.81
N LEU A 7 -2.71 -18.12 -4.76
CA LEU A 7 -2.64 -16.73 -5.24
C LEU A 7 -1.63 -15.93 -4.38
N THR A 8 -0.68 -15.26 -5.03
CA THR A 8 0.25 -14.34 -4.38
C THR A 8 -0.24 -12.91 -4.51
N ILE A 9 -0.54 -12.28 -3.39
CA ILE A 9 -1.03 -10.90 -3.31
C ILE A 9 0.14 -10.00 -2.91
N GLY A 10 0.51 -9.06 -3.79
CA GLY A 10 1.41 -7.96 -3.48
C GLY A 10 0.63 -6.84 -2.80
N ILE A 11 1.14 -6.28 -1.73
CA ILE A 11 0.41 -5.30 -0.92
C ILE A 11 1.36 -4.16 -0.56
N ASP A 12 0.99 -2.94 -0.94
CA ASP A 12 1.66 -1.75 -0.40
C ASP A 12 1.32 -1.56 1.08
N ILE A 13 2.14 -0.81 1.81
CA ILE A 13 1.93 -0.56 3.24
C ILE A 13 1.30 0.80 3.48
N ASP A 14 1.97 1.88 3.06
CA ASP A 14 1.60 3.25 3.39
C ASP A 14 0.46 3.75 2.51
N GLY A 15 -0.67 4.13 3.13
CA GLY A 15 -1.87 4.50 2.39
C GLY A 15 -2.76 3.32 1.97
N THR A 16 -2.23 2.10 2.07
CA THR A 16 -2.94 0.86 1.73
C THR A 16 -3.32 0.08 2.99
N VAL A 17 -2.35 -0.46 3.74
CA VAL A 17 -2.59 -1.15 5.02
C VAL A 17 -2.66 -0.17 6.17
N THR A 18 -1.81 0.87 6.16
CA THR A 18 -1.94 2.01 7.06
C THR A 18 -2.90 3.04 6.47
N SER A 19 -3.55 3.82 7.33
CA SER A 19 -4.45 4.89 6.88
C SER A 19 -3.71 5.92 6.02
N PRO A 20 -4.24 6.29 4.84
CA PRO A 20 -3.61 7.27 3.95
C PRO A 20 -3.55 8.68 4.56
N SER A 21 -4.36 8.97 5.57
CA SER A 21 -4.33 10.25 6.28
C SER A 21 -3.29 10.34 7.39
N SER A 22 -2.58 9.25 7.72
CA SER A 22 -1.69 9.14 8.89
C SER A 22 -0.57 10.18 8.93
N ILE A 23 -0.07 10.62 7.79
CA ILE A 23 1.03 11.59 7.67
C ILE A 23 0.58 13.03 7.98
N VAL A 24 -0.69 13.38 7.72
CA VAL A 24 -1.19 14.76 7.77
C VAL A 24 -1.05 15.39 9.16
N PRO A 25 -1.45 14.76 10.27
CA PRO A 25 -1.30 15.34 11.60
C PRO A 25 0.15 15.67 11.96
N LEU A 26 1.09 14.77 11.63
CA LEU A 26 2.50 14.97 11.92
C LEU A 26 3.14 16.09 11.09
N MET A 27 2.76 16.19 9.82
CA MET A 27 3.20 17.30 8.97
C MET A 27 2.59 18.63 9.43
N ASN A 28 1.32 18.65 9.80
CA ASN A 28 0.67 19.85 10.35
C ASN A 28 1.39 20.35 11.61
N GLU A 29 1.69 19.44 12.55
CA GLU A 29 2.47 19.73 13.75
C GLU A 29 3.83 20.35 13.41
N SER A 30 4.54 19.74 12.46
CA SER A 30 5.91 20.13 12.10
C SER A 30 6.01 21.43 11.32
N PHE A 31 5.05 21.71 10.45
CA PHE A 31 5.07 22.87 9.54
C PHE A 31 4.06 23.98 9.92
N GLY A 32 3.39 23.86 11.07
CA GLY A 32 2.43 24.87 11.56
C GLY A 32 1.26 25.06 10.59
N LYS A 33 0.74 23.96 10.01
CA LYS A 33 -0.40 23.95 9.10
C LYS A 33 -1.62 23.31 9.78
N ASP A 34 -2.77 23.49 9.14
CA ASP A 34 -4.05 22.90 9.54
C ASP A 34 -4.75 22.36 8.28
N LEU A 35 -4.05 21.52 7.54
CA LEU A 35 -4.58 20.87 6.35
C LEU A 35 -5.38 19.63 6.75
N ARG A 36 -6.44 19.35 6.00
CA ARG A 36 -7.19 18.11 6.09
C ARG A 36 -6.64 17.13 5.04
N TYR A 37 -6.97 15.86 5.18
CA TYR A 37 -6.57 14.85 4.21
C TYR A 37 -7.09 15.16 2.80
N GLU A 38 -8.30 15.70 2.68
CA GLU A 38 -8.91 16.08 1.41
C GLU A 38 -8.17 17.23 0.70
N ASP A 39 -7.36 18.00 1.42
CA ASP A 39 -6.53 19.06 0.85
C ASP A 39 -5.23 18.51 0.24
N CYS A 40 -4.92 17.22 0.45
CA CYS A 40 -3.75 16.53 -0.08
C CYS A 40 -4.04 15.93 -1.46
N TYR A 41 -4.25 16.78 -2.46
CA TYR A 41 -4.62 16.41 -3.84
C TYR A 41 -3.43 16.07 -4.75
N GLU A 42 -2.21 16.16 -4.25
CA GLU A 42 -0.99 15.72 -4.93
C GLU A 42 -0.27 14.68 -4.07
N TYR A 43 0.29 13.65 -4.73
CA TYR A 43 1.09 12.63 -4.04
C TYR A 43 2.35 13.25 -3.41
N ASN A 44 2.99 14.20 -4.12
CA ASN A 44 4.11 14.97 -3.55
C ASN A 44 3.59 16.00 -2.54
N LEU A 45 3.58 15.63 -1.27
CA LEU A 45 3.13 16.50 -0.19
C LEU A 45 3.98 17.76 0.00
N ALA A 46 5.23 17.79 -0.49
CA ALA A 46 6.03 19.02 -0.47
C ALA A 46 5.31 20.16 -1.19
N ASN A 47 4.68 19.88 -2.34
CA ASN A 47 3.89 20.86 -3.08
C ASN A 47 2.68 21.37 -2.27
N VAL A 48 1.94 20.44 -1.65
CA VAL A 48 0.73 20.74 -0.86
C VAL A 48 1.08 21.61 0.36
N TYR A 49 2.16 21.25 1.06
CA TYR A 49 2.64 21.98 2.25
C TYR A 49 3.43 23.24 1.91
N LYS A 50 3.76 23.47 0.62
CA LYS A 50 4.57 24.58 0.13
C LYS A 50 5.95 24.63 0.79
N ILE A 51 6.59 23.49 0.83
CA ILE A 51 7.97 23.27 1.24
C ILE A 51 8.77 22.69 0.07
N THR A 52 10.08 22.67 0.17
CA THR A 52 10.93 22.01 -0.83
C THR A 52 10.96 20.49 -0.63
N ASP A 53 11.31 19.74 -1.69
CA ASP A 53 11.52 18.29 -1.59
C ASP A 53 12.63 17.96 -0.57
N GLU A 54 13.69 18.77 -0.52
CA GLU A 54 14.78 18.62 0.47
C GLU A 54 14.29 18.80 1.93
N GLU A 55 13.37 19.74 2.16
CA GLU A 55 12.76 19.91 3.50
C GLU A 55 11.87 18.73 3.85
N PHE A 56 11.12 18.21 2.88
CA PHE A 56 10.30 17.02 3.08
C PHE A 56 11.16 15.79 3.37
N ASP A 57 12.24 15.56 2.60
CA ASP A 57 13.17 14.44 2.82
C ASP A 57 13.81 14.51 4.21
N LYS A 58 14.29 15.67 4.62
CA LYS A 58 14.84 15.90 5.96
C LYS A 58 13.80 15.68 7.07
N TRP A 59 12.56 16.06 6.80
CA TRP A 59 11.46 15.83 7.73
C TRP A 59 11.17 14.33 7.85
N LEU A 60 11.11 13.62 6.74
CA LEU A 60 10.87 12.18 6.70
C LEU A 60 12.00 11.41 7.39
N ASP A 61 13.25 11.82 7.18
CA ASP A 61 14.40 11.23 7.88
C ASP A 61 14.30 11.33 9.41
N ARG A 62 13.75 12.42 9.92
CA ARG A 62 13.62 12.66 11.38
C ARG A 62 12.34 12.05 11.97
N ASN A 63 11.27 11.99 11.20
CA ASN A 63 9.93 11.63 11.69
C ASN A 63 9.43 10.28 11.14
N GLY A 64 10.11 9.67 10.17
CA GLY A 64 9.65 8.46 9.50
C GLY A 64 9.40 7.31 10.45
N GLU A 65 10.27 7.09 11.45
CA GLU A 65 10.08 6.03 12.44
C GLU A 65 8.81 6.26 13.27
N ARG A 66 8.59 7.50 13.74
CA ARG A 66 7.36 7.89 14.45
C ARG A 66 6.12 7.74 13.56
N LEU A 67 6.21 8.22 12.31
CA LEU A 67 5.14 8.11 11.33
C LEU A 67 4.70 6.65 11.15
N TYR A 68 5.66 5.76 10.95
CA TYR A 68 5.37 4.34 10.70
C TYR A 68 4.88 3.60 11.95
N ASP A 69 5.38 3.98 13.13
CA ASP A 69 4.95 3.38 14.40
C ASP A 69 3.54 3.82 14.79
N GLU A 70 3.21 5.11 14.64
CA GLU A 70 1.94 5.69 15.09
C GLU A 70 0.80 5.55 14.05
N ALA A 71 1.10 5.13 12.82
CA ALA A 71 0.10 5.02 11.75
C ALA A 71 -1.06 4.08 12.16
N PRO A 72 -2.32 4.53 12.10
CA PRO A 72 -3.46 3.64 12.32
C PRO A 72 -3.66 2.69 11.15
N VAL A 73 -4.27 1.53 11.41
CA VAL A 73 -4.69 0.59 10.37
C VAL A 73 -5.77 1.24 9.49
N HIS A 74 -5.72 0.99 8.19
CA HIS A 74 -6.72 1.46 7.25
C HIS A 74 -8.01 0.61 7.35
N GLY A 75 -9.04 1.17 7.95
CA GLY A 75 -10.32 0.47 8.11
C GLY A 75 -10.18 -0.86 8.87
N ASN A 76 -10.63 -1.95 8.24
CA ASN A 76 -10.57 -3.30 8.78
C ASN A 76 -9.51 -4.19 8.10
N ALA A 77 -8.45 -3.59 7.55
CA ALA A 77 -7.36 -4.29 6.87
C ALA A 77 -6.81 -5.46 7.68
N ASP A 78 -6.56 -5.25 8.98
CA ASP A 78 -6.01 -6.26 9.88
C ASP A 78 -6.89 -7.52 9.99
N HIS A 79 -8.21 -7.35 10.04
CA HIS A 79 -9.16 -8.46 10.07
C HIS A 79 -9.16 -9.26 8.77
N ILE A 80 -9.19 -8.57 7.63
CA ILE A 80 -9.21 -9.20 6.30
C ILE A 80 -7.89 -9.93 6.04
N LEU A 81 -6.76 -9.29 6.32
CA LEU A 81 -5.44 -9.88 6.11
C LEU A 81 -5.20 -11.12 6.98
N ARG A 82 -5.69 -11.14 8.22
CA ARG A 82 -5.69 -12.36 9.05
C ARG A 82 -6.51 -13.48 8.43
N ALA A 83 -7.68 -13.17 7.90
CA ALA A 83 -8.55 -14.17 7.24
C ALA A 83 -7.93 -14.69 5.93
N TRP A 84 -7.15 -13.88 5.24
CA TRP A 84 -6.51 -14.23 3.97
C TRP A 84 -5.24 -15.07 4.14
N HIS A 85 -4.49 -14.88 5.20
CA HIS A 85 -3.19 -15.52 5.39
C HIS A 85 -3.17 -17.05 5.23
N PRO A 86 -4.20 -17.81 5.65
CA PRO A 86 -4.26 -19.26 5.40
C PRO A 86 -4.61 -19.62 3.95
N GLN A 87 -5.11 -18.67 3.14
CA GLN A 87 -5.67 -18.92 1.82
C GLN A 87 -4.77 -18.40 0.71
N PHE A 88 -4.04 -17.30 0.96
CA PHE A 88 -3.24 -16.57 -0.01
C PHE A 88 -1.83 -16.36 0.51
N LYS A 89 -0.88 -16.22 -0.42
CA LYS A 89 0.46 -15.76 -0.07
C LYS A 89 0.49 -14.24 -0.02
N LEU A 90 0.64 -13.66 1.16
CA LEU A 90 0.69 -12.21 1.38
C LEU A 90 2.14 -11.74 1.38
N VAL A 91 2.50 -10.86 0.45
CA VAL A 91 3.83 -10.26 0.32
C VAL A 91 3.69 -8.75 0.33
N TYR A 92 4.23 -8.10 1.37
CA TYR A 92 4.19 -6.65 1.45
C TYR A 92 5.40 -6.06 0.75
N ILE A 93 5.17 -5.13 -0.18
CA ILE A 93 6.21 -4.48 -0.99
C ILE A 93 6.04 -2.97 -0.83
N SER A 94 6.93 -2.35 -0.06
CA SER A 94 6.83 -0.94 0.33
C SER A 94 8.04 -0.14 -0.11
N ALA A 95 7.80 1.15 -0.41
CA ALA A 95 8.84 2.13 -0.70
C ALA A 95 9.67 2.53 0.53
N ARG A 96 9.30 2.10 1.74
CA ARG A 96 10.10 2.33 2.95
C ARG A 96 11.54 1.85 2.76
N GLU A 97 12.48 2.56 3.34
CA GLU A 97 13.89 2.14 3.35
C GLU A 97 14.12 0.97 4.31
N ALA A 98 15.14 0.17 4.01
CA ALA A 98 15.51 -1.02 4.82
C ALA A 98 15.78 -0.71 6.30
N ARG A 99 16.24 0.51 6.62
CA ARG A 99 16.46 0.97 8.01
C ARG A 99 15.19 0.98 8.86
N HIS A 100 14.01 1.05 8.24
CA HIS A 100 12.72 1.04 8.92
C HIS A 100 12.12 -0.36 9.10
N ARG A 101 12.92 -1.42 8.88
CA ARG A 101 12.43 -2.80 8.99
C ARG A 101 11.89 -3.12 10.38
N ASP A 102 12.63 -2.75 11.42
CA ASP A 102 12.27 -3.10 12.80
C ASP A 102 10.95 -2.42 13.23
N VAL A 103 10.79 -1.12 12.97
CA VAL A 103 9.54 -0.41 13.26
C VAL A 103 8.37 -0.99 12.45
N THR A 104 8.62 -1.39 11.20
CA THR A 104 7.61 -2.03 10.36
C THR A 104 7.16 -3.36 10.95
N ILE A 105 8.08 -4.26 11.29
CA ILE A 105 7.77 -5.56 11.90
C ILE A 105 7.04 -5.39 13.25
N ASN A 106 7.48 -4.45 14.08
CA ASN A 106 6.84 -4.15 15.36
C ASN A 106 5.40 -3.67 15.16
N TRP A 107 5.17 -2.82 14.17
CA TRP A 107 3.84 -2.35 13.80
C TRP A 107 2.93 -3.51 13.37
N PHE A 108 3.39 -4.38 12.47
CA PHE A 108 2.65 -5.58 12.02
C PHE A 108 2.31 -6.50 13.21
N SER A 109 3.27 -6.70 14.11
CA SER A 109 3.08 -7.52 15.32
C SER A 109 2.04 -6.92 16.26
N ARG A 110 2.05 -5.60 16.46
CA ARG A 110 1.10 -4.86 17.32
C ARG A 110 -0.35 -5.04 16.86
N TYR A 111 -0.58 -5.03 15.55
CA TYR A 111 -1.91 -5.18 14.96
C TYR A 111 -2.25 -6.64 14.60
N ASN A 112 -1.37 -7.58 14.93
CA ASN A 112 -1.51 -9.00 14.57
C ASN A 112 -1.77 -9.21 13.07
N ILE A 113 -1.10 -8.44 12.21
CA ILE A 113 -1.18 -8.57 10.76
C ILE A 113 -0.13 -9.59 10.31
N PRO A 114 -0.56 -10.74 9.77
CA PRO A 114 0.36 -11.78 9.32
C PRO A 114 0.99 -11.44 7.97
N PHE A 115 2.16 -11.99 7.70
CA PHE A 115 2.84 -11.88 6.41
C PHE A 115 3.61 -13.15 6.09
N HIS A 116 3.76 -13.42 4.78
CA HIS A 116 4.72 -14.43 4.31
C HIS A 116 6.08 -13.80 4.04
N ASP A 117 6.07 -12.55 3.56
CA ASP A 117 7.29 -11.76 3.41
C ASP A 117 7.01 -10.25 3.44
N ILE A 118 8.04 -9.45 3.76
CA ILE A 118 8.03 -7.98 3.69
C ILE A 118 9.30 -7.55 2.97
N ASP A 119 9.15 -6.89 1.83
CA ASP A 119 10.23 -6.37 0.99
C ASP A 119 10.20 -4.84 1.02
N LEU A 120 11.15 -4.23 1.72
CA LEU A 120 11.32 -2.78 1.81
C LEU A 120 12.30 -2.35 0.73
N VAL A 121 11.79 -1.88 -0.40
CA VAL A 121 12.60 -1.64 -1.60
C VAL A 121 13.32 -0.29 -1.61
N GLY A 122 12.98 0.63 -0.71
CA GLY A 122 13.62 1.94 -0.58
C GLY A 122 13.36 2.89 -1.76
N SER A 123 12.38 2.57 -2.60
CA SER A 123 11.97 3.38 -3.75
C SER A 123 10.54 3.07 -4.17
N HIS A 124 9.96 3.92 -5.03
CA HIS A 124 8.64 3.66 -5.59
C HIS A 124 8.65 2.60 -6.71
N ASP A 125 9.81 2.19 -7.23
CA ASP A 125 9.89 1.11 -8.21
C ASP A 125 9.74 -0.26 -7.53
N LYS A 126 8.52 -0.75 -7.49
CA LYS A 126 8.14 -2.04 -6.90
C LYS A 126 8.16 -3.19 -7.91
N LEU A 127 8.37 -2.90 -9.20
CA LEU A 127 8.22 -3.88 -10.27
C LEU A 127 9.15 -5.09 -10.13
N SER A 128 10.42 -4.86 -9.80
CA SER A 128 11.39 -5.93 -9.61
C SER A 128 11.03 -6.85 -8.46
N ALA A 129 10.57 -6.29 -7.35
CA ALA A 129 10.11 -7.07 -6.19
C ALA A 129 8.82 -7.86 -6.53
N ALA A 130 7.85 -7.25 -7.19
CA ALA A 130 6.62 -7.92 -7.60
C ALA A 130 6.90 -9.11 -8.56
N LYS A 131 7.83 -8.94 -9.51
CA LYS A 131 8.32 -10.03 -10.38
C LYS A 131 9.00 -11.15 -9.59
N LYS A 132 9.92 -10.80 -8.70
CA LYS A 132 10.65 -11.75 -7.83
C LYS A 132 9.69 -12.64 -7.05
N TRP A 133 8.61 -12.06 -6.52
CA TRP A 133 7.64 -12.79 -5.72
C TRP A 133 6.55 -13.50 -6.54
N GLY A 134 6.48 -13.24 -7.84
CA GLY A 134 5.46 -13.80 -8.72
C GLY A 134 4.05 -13.36 -8.33
N VAL A 135 3.88 -12.07 -8.09
CA VAL A 135 2.62 -11.46 -7.65
C VAL A 135 1.55 -11.66 -8.72
N ASP A 136 0.38 -12.12 -8.32
CA ASP A 136 -0.77 -12.39 -9.19
C ASP A 136 -1.81 -11.24 -9.20
N LEU A 137 -1.82 -10.41 -8.16
CA LEU A 137 -2.57 -9.15 -8.05
C LEU A 137 -1.87 -8.21 -7.07
N PHE A 138 -2.11 -6.89 -7.17
CA PHE A 138 -1.48 -5.92 -6.29
C PHE A 138 -2.51 -4.96 -5.66
N LEU A 139 -2.26 -4.55 -4.41
CA LEU A 139 -3.03 -3.53 -3.69
C LEU A 139 -2.14 -2.30 -3.50
N GLU A 140 -2.61 -1.13 -3.94
CA GLU A 140 -1.82 0.09 -4.05
C GLU A 140 -2.69 1.33 -3.81
N ASP A 141 -2.07 2.46 -3.42
CA ASP A 141 -2.72 3.76 -3.29
C ASP A 141 -2.16 4.80 -4.28
N ARG A 142 -0.99 4.54 -4.86
CA ARG A 142 -0.32 5.42 -5.81
C ARG A 142 -0.63 5.05 -7.25
N LEU A 143 -1.19 6.00 -8.03
CA LEU A 143 -1.61 5.77 -9.40
C LEU A 143 -0.45 5.32 -10.30
N GLU A 144 0.70 5.99 -10.25
CA GLU A 144 1.83 5.67 -11.10
C GLU A 144 2.33 4.23 -10.89
N ASN A 145 2.37 3.77 -9.64
CA ASN A 145 2.74 2.38 -9.33
C ASN A 145 1.69 1.40 -9.86
N ALA A 146 0.40 1.72 -9.68
CA ALA A 146 -0.68 0.87 -10.19
C ALA A 146 -0.63 0.72 -11.72
N LEU A 147 -0.39 1.82 -12.44
CA LEU A 147 -0.22 1.81 -13.89
C LEU A 147 0.99 0.97 -14.31
N GLN A 148 2.16 1.21 -13.70
CA GLN A 148 3.38 0.49 -14.01
C GLN A 148 3.25 -1.02 -13.76
N LEU A 149 2.70 -1.42 -12.61
CA LEU A 149 2.54 -2.82 -12.24
C LEU A 149 1.53 -3.54 -13.15
N SER A 150 0.38 -2.92 -13.43
CA SER A 150 -0.65 -3.51 -14.27
C SER A 150 -0.19 -3.69 -15.72
N GLU A 151 0.52 -2.71 -16.28
CA GLU A 151 1.03 -2.76 -17.63
C GLU A 151 2.18 -3.78 -17.77
N ALA A 152 3.17 -3.72 -16.88
CA ALA A 152 4.37 -4.54 -17.01
C ALA A 152 4.17 -6.02 -16.62
N LEU A 153 3.23 -6.31 -15.71
CA LEU A 153 2.98 -7.67 -15.22
C LEU A 153 1.69 -8.27 -15.78
N GLN A 154 0.83 -7.48 -16.42
CA GLN A 154 -0.49 -7.91 -16.91
C GLN A 154 -1.34 -8.55 -15.80
N ILE A 155 -1.31 -7.93 -14.61
CA ILE A 155 -2.06 -8.35 -13.42
C ILE A 155 -3.09 -7.30 -13.03
N PRO A 156 -4.20 -7.68 -12.38
CA PRO A 156 -5.10 -6.71 -11.77
C PRO A 156 -4.41 -5.96 -10.63
N VAL A 157 -4.70 -4.66 -10.54
CA VAL A 157 -4.29 -3.81 -9.41
C VAL A 157 -5.53 -3.16 -8.82
N PHE A 158 -5.71 -3.29 -7.52
CA PHE A 158 -6.76 -2.59 -6.78
C PHE A 158 -6.16 -1.32 -6.18
N LEU A 159 -6.61 -0.18 -6.70
CA LEU A 159 -6.14 1.15 -6.34
C LEU A 159 -7.10 1.77 -5.33
N PHE A 160 -6.67 1.94 -4.09
CA PHE A 160 -7.45 2.64 -3.07
C PHE A 160 -7.70 4.09 -3.47
N ASP A 161 -8.96 4.52 -3.36
CA ASP A 161 -9.36 5.89 -3.70
C ASP A 161 -8.77 6.90 -2.71
N THR A 162 -8.01 7.85 -3.26
CA THR A 162 -7.36 8.93 -2.50
C THR A 162 -7.48 10.25 -3.24
N PRO A 163 -7.36 11.41 -2.56
CA PRO A 163 -7.41 12.71 -3.23
C PRO A 163 -6.33 12.91 -4.31
N TYR A 164 -5.18 12.23 -4.17
CA TYR A 164 -4.01 12.42 -5.04
C TYR A 164 -3.90 11.42 -6.20
N ASN A 165 -4.81 10.46 -6.34
CA ASN A 165 -4.72 9.44 -7.39
C ASN A 165 -5.92 9.44 -8.34
N GLN A 166 -6.59 10.57 -8.49
CA GLN A 166 -7.77 10.70 -9.34
C GLN A 166 -7.40 10.64 -10.84
N GLY A 167 -8.33 10.21 -11.69
CA GLY A 167 -8.14 10.12 -13.14
C GLY A 167 -8.73 8.86 -13.75
N GLU A 168 -8.58 8.73 -15.07
CA GLU A 168 -8.99 7.55 -15.82
C GLU A 168 -8.06 6.37 -15.55
N LEU A 169 -8.64 5.18 -15.47
CA LEU A 169 -7.92 3.95 -15.18
C LEU A 169 -8.00 2.96 -16.36
N PRO A 170 -6.89 2.27 -16.68
CA PRO A 170 -6.92 1.18 -17.66
C PRO A 170 -7.67 -0.03 -17.09
N SER A 171 -8.03 -0.97 -17.95
CA SER A 171 -8.91 -2.12 -17.62
C SER A 171 -8.41 -3.01 -16.49
N LEU A 172 -7.11 -3.07 -16.24
CA LEU A 172 -6.51 -3.87 -15.17
C LEU A 172 -6.36 -3.12 -13.83
N VAL A 173 -6.63 -1.82 -13.80
CA VAL A 173 -6.60 -1.03 -12.56
C VAL A 173 -8.02 -0.75 -12.12
N HIS A 174 -8.38 -1.20 -10.93
CA HIS A 174 -9.74 -1.09 -10.39
C HIS A 174 -9.71 -0.24 -9.13
N ARG A 175 -10.43 0.88 -9.14
CA ARG A 175 -10.61 1.73 -7.96
C ARG A 175 -11.42 0.99 -6.90
N VAL A 176 -11.00 1.12 -5.65
CA VAL A 176 -11.66 0.58 -4.46
C VAL A 176 -11.71 1.64 -3.37
N HIS A 177 -12.77 1.67 -2.58
CA HIS A 177 -12.96 2.70 -1.56
C HIS A 177 -12.69 2.21 -0.13
N ASN A 178 -12.66 0.90 0.05
CA ASN A 178 -12.44 0.29 1.37
C ASN A 178 -11.99 -1.17 1.23
N TRP A 179 -11.58 -1.75 2.34
CA TRP A 179 -11.11 -3.13 2.40
C TRP A 179 -12.21 -4.17 2.17
N ASP A 180 -13.48 -3.86 2.43
CA ASP A 180 -14.59 -4.77 2.15
C ASP A 180 -14.77 -4.96 0.63
N GLU A 181 -14.69 -3.89 -0.15
CA GLU A 181 -14.69 -3.97 -1.63
C GLU A 181 -13.49 -4.78 -2.15
N VAL A 182 -12.31 -4.60 -1.55
CA VAL A 182 -11.12 -5.39 -1.91
C VAL A 182 -11.37 -6.87 -1.62
N GLN A 183 -11.94 -7.20 -0.47
CA GLN A 183 -12.26 -8.57 -0.10
C GLN A 183 -13.21 -9.24 -1.10
N GLU A 184 -14.28 -8.57 -1.48
CA GLU A 184 -15.23 -9.06 -2.48
C GLU A 184 -14.56 -9.33 -3.83
N LYS A 185 -13.76 -8.39 -4.33
CA LYS A 185 -13.06 -8.53 -5.62
C LYS A 185 -12.02 -9.66 -5.60
N VAL A 186 -11.27 -9.81 -4.52
CA VAL A 186 -10.29 -10.91 -4.37
C VAL A 186 -10.99 -12.27 -4.34
N GLN A 187 -12.13 -12.37 -3.67
CA GLN A 187 -12.92 -13.62 -3.65
C GLN A 187 -13.40 -14.00 -5.06
N ILE A 188 -13.90 -13.03 -5.83
CA ILE A 188 -14.33 -13.28 -7.22
C ILE A 188 -13.17 -13.79 -8.07
N LEU A 189 -12.02 -13.10 -8.03
CA LEU A 189 -10.82 -13.51 -8.78
C LEU A 189 -10.33 -14.91 -8.39
N SER A 190 -10.40 -15.26 -7.11
CA SER A 190 -10.01 -16.58 -6.61
C SER A 190 -10.91 -17.68 -7.17
N LEU A 191 -12.22 -17.45 -7.23
CA LEU A 191 -13.20 -18.41 -7.77
C LEU A 191 -13.05 -18.62 -9.27
N GLU A 192 -12.82 -17.56 -10.04
CA GLU A 192 -12.59 -17.62 -11.49
C GLU A 192 -11.37 -18.48 -11.86
N ARG A 193 -10.29 -18.39 -11.07
CA ARG A 193 -9.08 -19.21 -11.28
C ARG A 193 -9.25 -20.69 -10.92
N THR A 194 -10.13 -21.00 -9.97
CA THR A 194 -10.41 -22.38 -9.58
C THR A 194 -11.29 -23.09 -10.61
N SER A 195 -11.96 -22.34 -11.49
CA SER A 195 -12.94 -22.87 -12.47
C SER A 195 -12.31 -23.18 -13.85
N VAL A 196 -11.00 -22.95 -14.03
CA VAL A 196 -10.23 -23.20 -15.27
C VAL A 196 -9.24 -24.34 -15.07
#